data_941aa6b892b2758129860bd6353e2d63
#
_entry.id   941aa6b892b2758129860bd6353e2d63
#
_cell.length_a   1.000
_cell.length_b   1.000
_cell.length_c   1.000
_cell.angle_alpha   90.00
_cell.angle_beta   90.00
_cell.angle_gamma   90.00
#
_symmetry.space_group_name_H-M   'P 1'
#
loop_
_entity.id
_entity.type
_entity.pdbx_description
1 polymer ?
#
loop_
_entity_poly.entity_id
_entity_poly.type
_entity_poly.pdbx_seq_one_letter_code
_entity_poly.pdbx_strand_id
1 'polypeptide(L)'
;YKRIRFKGIVCERCGVEVTRSKVRRERMGHIELAAPVSHIWYFKGSPSRLGYLLDIAPKELEKVLYFASSIITSVDKEAREEDVEELRDELSADLEELDAERDRLIAATRRLSVDYVPEEDEFVDDIDEEERLTPEEVEEEVADLYEEFNERKALRNEAFDAFLKIEPKQLVPDEQLYREMRTNYSEYFRGGMGAEA
;
A
#
# COMPACT_ATOMS: atom_id res chain seq x y z
N TYR A 1 15.85 -35.94 -33.79
CA TYR A 1 15.49 -37.02 -32.82
C TYR A 1 14.11 -37.67 -33.12
N LYS A 2 13.72 -37.89 -34.38
CA LYS A 2 12.43 -38.52 -34.74
C LYS A 2 12.41 -40.05 -34.61
N ARG A 3 13.58 -40.71 -34.48
CA ARG A 3 13.69 -42.17 -34.46
C ARG A 3 13.55 -42.73 -33.03
N ILE A 4 12.99 -43.94 -32.90
CA ILE A 4 12.74 -44.65 -31.63
C ILE A 4 14.01 -44.78 -30.77
N ARG A 5 15.22 -44.90 -31.38
CA ARG A 5 16.47 -44.99 -30.64
C ARG A 5 16.79 -43.79 -29.75
N PHE A 6 16.13 -42.64 -29.96
CA PHE A 6 16.36 -41.45 -29.17
C PHE A 6 15.33 -41.27 -28.02
N LYS A 7 14.38 -42.18 -27.89
CA LYS A 7 13.36 -42.11 -26.85
C LYS A 7 13.98 -42.30 -25.48
N GLY A 8 13.68 -41.40 -24.54
CA GLY A 8 14.18 -41.47 -23.17
C GLY A 8 15.61 -40.93 -22.97
N ILE A 9 16.26 -40.44 -24.02
CA ILE A 9 17.56 -39.77 -23.87
C ILE A 9 17.36 -38.39 -23.29
N VAL A 10 18.12 -38.09 -22.23
CA VAL A 10 18.16 -36.76 -21.62
C VAL A 10 19.30 -35.97 -22.28
N CYS A 11 19.02 -34.73 -22.68
CA CYS A 11 20.02 -33.83 -23.23
C CYS A 11 21.01 -33.41 -22.13
N GLU A 12 22.28 -33.72 -22.30
CA GLU A 12 23.34 -33.41 -21.32
C GLU A 12 23.51 -31.88 -21.10
N ARG A 13 23.15 -31.06 -22.12
CA ARG A 13 23.29 -29.60 -22.05
C ARG A 13 22.14 -28.91 -21.34
N CYS A 14 20.87 -29.34 -21.57
CA CYS A 14 19.68 -28.66 -21.08
C CYS A 14 18.74 -29.51 -20.21
N GLY A 15 19.09 -30.80 -19.99
CA GLY A 15 18.31 -31.71 -19.14
C GLY A 15 16.95 -32.14 -19.73
N VAL A 16 16.62 -31.76 -20.95
CA VAL A 16 15.34 -32.10 -21.58
C VAL A 16 15.34 -33.54 -22.05
N GLU A 17 14.31 -34.31 -21.67
CA GLU A 17 14.10 -35.69 -22.10
C GLU A 17 13.46 -35.70 -23.50
N VAL A 18 14.04 -36.54 -24.40
CA VAL A 18 13.46 -36.78 -25.73
C VAL A 18 12.27 -37.74 -25.62
N THR A 19 11.05 -37.22 -25.82
CA THR A 19 9.84 -37.99 -25.67
C THR A 19 8.80 -37.59 -26.76
N ARG A 20 7.62 -38.21 -26.74
CA ARG A 20 6.54 -37.90 -27.69
C ARG A 20 5.99 -36.51 -27.45
N SER A 21 5.59 -35.81 -28.52
CA SER A 21 4.95 -34.48 -28.40
C SER A 21 3.68 -34.50 -27.58
N LYS A 22 2.94 -35.63 -27.59
CA LYS A 22 1.69 -35.83 -26.83
C LYS A 22 1.92 -35.74 -25.30
N VAL A 23 3.13 -36.02 -24.82
CA VAL A 23 3.48 -35.94 -23.39
C VAL A 23 3.19 -34.57 -22.80
N ARG A 24 3.31 -33.49 -23.55
CA ARG A 24 2.98 -32.12 -23.10
C ARG A 24 1.52 -31.95 -22.70
N ARG A 25 0.62 -32.80 -23.21
CA ARG A 25 -0.82 -32.79 -22.88
C ARG A 25 -1.18 -33.86 -21.85
N GLU A 26 -0.31 -34.83 -21.62
CA GLU A 26 -0.52 -35.93 -20.68
C GLU A 26 0.11 -35.65 -19.31
N ARG A 27 1.23 -34.95 -19.27
CA ARG A 27 1.90 -34.58 -18.02
C ARG A 27 1.21 -33.40 -17.37
N MET A 28 0.93 -33.55 -16.08
CA MET A 28 0.42 -32.49 -15.23
C MET A 28 1.57 -31.78 -14.54
N GLY A 29 1.48 -30.48 -14.40
CA GLY A 29 2.38 -29.65 -13.60
C GLY A 29 1.63 -29.01 -12.43
N HIS A 30 2.37 -28.59 -11.42
CA HIS A 30 1.84 -27.79 -10.33
C HIS A 30 2.35 -26.37 -10.48
N ILE A 31 1.45 -25.40 -10.39
CA ILE A 31 1.77 -23.96 -10.31
C ILE A 31 1.10 -23.45 -9.06
N GLU A 32 1.91 -23.03 -8.11
CA GLU A 32 1.45 -22.36 -6.91
C GLU A 32 1.25 -20.88 -7.21
N LEU A 33 0.04 -20.37 -6.93
CA LEU A 33 -0.28 -18.97 -7.15
C LEU A 33 0.16 -18.13 -5.95
N ALA A 34 0.63 -16.92 -6.21
CA ALA A 34 1.03 -15.98 -5.15
C ALA A 34 -0.15 -15.47 -4.32
N ALA A 35 -1.36 -15.50 -4.88
CA ALA A 35 -2.60 -15.10 -4.21
C ALA A 35 -3.77 -16.01 -4.62
N PRO A 36 -4.79 -16.17 -3.78
CA PRO A 36 -6.03 -16.85 -4.14
C PRO A 36 -6.70 -16.22 -5.36
N VAL A 37 -7.37 -17.04 -6.17
CA VAL A 37 -8.09 -16.60 -7.37
C VAL A 37 -9.48 -17.16 -7.39
N SER A 38 -10.47 -16.30 -7.61
CA SER A 38 -11.87 -16.71 -7.78
C SER A 38 -12.10 -17.38 -9.12
N HIS A 39 -12.87 -18.49 -9.11
CA HIS A 39 -13.24 -19.16 -10.34
C HIS A 39 -14.23 -18.32 -11.14
N ILE A 40 -13.94 -18.10 -12.41
CA ILE A 40 -14.70 -17.22 -13.31
C ILE A 40 -16.19 -17.59 -13.42
N TRP A 41 -16.55 -18.88 -13.32
CA TRP A 41 -17.94 -19.33 -13.40
C TRP A 41 -18.79 -18.84 -12.23
N TYR A 42 -18.20 -18.62 -11.07
CA TYR A 42 -18.92 -18.10 -9.91
C TYR A 42 -18.99 -16.57 -9.91
N PHE A 43 -18.02 -15.94 -10.57
CA PHE A 43 -17.94 -14.47 -10.66
C PHE A 43 -18.74 -13.92 -11.86
N LYS A 44 -18.43 -14.37 -13.10
CA LYS A 44 -19.03 -13.82 -14.37
C LYS A 44 -20.29 -14.57 -14.84
N GLY A 45 -20.89 -15.41 -14.02
CA GLY A 45 -22.19 -15.99 -14.32
C GLY A 45 -23.30 -14.92 -14.37
N SER A 46 -24.37 -15.20 -15.11
CA SER A 46 -25.57 -14.36 -15.07
C SER A 46 -26.73 -15.17 -14.48
N PRO A 47 -27.15 -14.92 -13.23
CA PRO A 47 -26.59 -13.96 -12.26
C PRO A 47 -25.22 -14.40 -11.70
N SER A 48 -24.41 -13.43 -11.23
CA SER A 48 -23.17 -13.73 -10.51
C SER A 48 -23.47 -14.43 -9.18
N ARG A 49 -22.98 -15.67 -9.01
CA ARG A 49 -23.21 -16.42 -7.78
C ARG A 49 -22.51 -15.78 -6.58
N LEU A 50 -21.27 -15.29 -6.76
CA LEU A 50 -20.53 -14.58 -5.72
C LEU A 50 -21.19 -13.24 -5.39
N GLY A 51 -21.57 -12.45 -6.40
CA GLY A 51 -22.26 -11.19 -6.18
C GLY A 51 -23.58 -11.35 -5.42
N TYR A 52 -24.34 -12.39 -5.75
CA TYR A 52 -25.59 -12.71 -5.06
C TYR A 52 -25.37 -13.18 -3.62
N LEU A 53 -24.37 -14.05 -3.38
CA LEU A 53 -24.05 -14.58 -2.06
C LEU A 53 -23.55 -13.48 -1.10
N LEU A 54 -22.71 -12.60 -1.62
CA LEU A 54 -22.10 -11.50 -0.85
C LEU A 54 -22.99 -10.26 -0.79
N ASP A 55 -24.05 -10.21 -1.60
CA ASP A 55 -24.88 -9.03 -1.77
C ASP A 55 -24.05 -7.79 -2.19
N ILE A 56 -23.21 -7.99 -3.20
CA ILE A 56 -22.33 -6.98 -3.78
C ILE A 56 -22.60 -6.89 -5.28
N ALA A 57 -22.71 -5.65 -5.79
CA ALA A 57 -22.92 -5.45 -7.22
C ALA A 57 -21.75 -6.02 -8.04
N PRO A 58 -22.01 -6.67 -9.21
CA PRO A 58 -20.94 -7.32 -10.00
C PRO A 58 -19.78 -6.38 -10.40
N LYS A 59 -20.08 -5.10 -10.64
CA LYS A 59 -19.03 -4.09 -10.94
C LYS A 59 -18.15 -3.76 -9.75
N GLU A 60 -18.72 -3.75 -8.55
CA GLU A 60 -17.99 -3.52 -7.31
C GLU A 60 -17.12 -4.72 -6.97
N LEU A 61 -17.70 -5.91 -7.07
CA LEU A 61 -16.98 -7.17 -6.90
C LEU A 61 -15.81 -7.30 -7.90
N GLU A 62 -16.00 -6.85 -9.14
CA GLU A 62 -14.93 -6.80 -10.13
C GLU A 62 -13.75 -5.91 -9.69
N LYS A 63 -14.01 -4.74 -9.12
CA LYS A 63 -12.96 -3.85 -8.60
C LYS A 63 -12.16 -4.51 -7.48
N VAL A 64 -12.83 -5.21 -6.57
CA VAL A 64 -12.15 -5.92 -5.46
C VAL A 64 -11.30 -7.06 -6.00
N LEU A 65 -11.87 -7.94 -6.85
CA LEU A 65 -11.18 -9.12 -7.37
C LEU A 65 -9.97 -8.80 -8.26
N TYR A 66 -10.00 -7.66 -8.96
CA TYR A 66 -8.91 -7.20 -9.81
C TYR A 66 -8.01 -6.16 -9.16
N PHE A 67 -8.04 -6.05 -7.83
CA PHE A 67 -7.15 -5.18 -7.04
C PHE A 67 -7.28 -3.68 -7.37
N ALA A 68 -8.46 -3.23 -7.79
CA ALA A 68 -8.76 -1.83 -8.06
C ALA A 68 -9.40 -1.09 -6.88
N SER A 69 -9.86 -1.81 -5.87
CA SER A 69 -10.42 -1.25 -4.64
C SER A 69 -10.27 -2.23 -3.48
N SER A 70 -10.00 -1.70 -2.31
CA SER A 70 -10.15 -2.45 -1.06
C SER A 70 -11.61 -2.55 -0.66
N ILE A 71 -11.98 -3.64 0.01
CA ILE A 71 -13.29 -3.81 0.62
C ILE A 71 -13.16 -3.96 2.13
N ILE A 72 -14.05 -3.32 2.87
CA ILE A 72 -14.15 -3.49 4.32
C ILE A 72 -15.00 -4.75 4.58
N THR A 73 -14.44 -5.74 5.26
CA THR A 73 -15.12 -7.00 5.54
C THR A 73 -15.83 -7.01 6.88
N SER A 74 -15.26 -6.39 7.89
CA SER A 74 -15.87 -6.25 9.21
C SER A 74 -15.42 -4.97 9.89
N VAL A 75 -16.28 -4.43 10.75
CA VAL A 75 -16.01 -3.26 11.60
C VAL A 75 -16.50 -3.57 13.00
N ASP A 76 -15.64 -3.37 13.99
CA ASP A 76 -16.01 -3.39 15.41
C ASP A 76 -16.49 -1.99 15.80
N LYS A 77 -17.82 -1.82 15.75
CA LYS A 77 -18.44 -0.52 16.02
C LYS A 77 -18.41 -0.18 17.50
N GLU A 78 -18.53 -1.19 18.37
CA GLU A 78 -18.57 -0.99 19.81
C GLU A 78 -17.20 -0.49 20.30
N ALA A 79 -16.13 -1.20 19.96
CA ALA A 79 -14.77 -0.77 20.31
C ALA A 79 -14.44 0.61 19.72
N ARG A 80 -14.81 0.86 18.44
CA ARG A 80 -14.60 2.18 17.81
C ARG A 80 -15.31 3.31 18.56
N GLU A 81 -16.56 3.10 19.02
CA GLU A 81 -17.32 4.11 19.74
C GLU A 81 -16.79 4.34 21.15
N GLU A 82 -16.28 3.28 21.83
CA GLU A 82 -15.68 3.39 23.15
C GLU A 82 -14.37 4.17 23.11
N ASP A 83 -13.52 3.93 22.11
CA ASP A 83 -12.16 4.47 22.05
C ASP A 83 -12.05 5.76 21.19
N VAL A 84 -13.14 6.27 20.62
CA VAL A 84 -13.10 7.39 19.68
C VAL A 84 -12.43 8.66 20.23
N GLU A 85 -12.59 8.95 21.53
CA GLU A 85 -11.96 10.12 22.14
C GLU A 85 -10.46 9.92 22.35
N GLU A 86 -10.03 8.71 22.75
CA GLU A 86 -8.63 8.36 22.87
C GLU A 86 -7.93 8.41 21.50
N LEU A 87 -8.54 7.83 20.46
CA LEU A 87 -8.03 7.89 19.09
C LEU A 87 -7.94 9.32 18.53
N ARG A 88 -8.82 10.21 18.97
CA ARG A 88 -8.74 11.63 18.59
C ARG A 88 -7.57 12.34 19.25
N ASP A 89 -7.32 12.02 20.52
CA ASP A 89 -6.17 12.57 21.25
C ASP A 89 -4.86 12.04 20.66
N GLU A 90 -4.79 10.75 20.30
CA GLU A 90 -3.66 10.16 19.59
C GLU A 90 -3.42 10.84 18.24
N LEU A 91 -4.48 11.05 17.44
CA LEU A 91 -4.36 11.78 16.17
C LEU A 91 -3.80 13.19 16.39
N SER A 92 -4.26 13.89 17.43
CA SER A 92 -3.75 15.23 17.76
C SER A 92 -2.25 15.21 18.08
N ALA A 93 -1.82 14.23 18.87
CA ALA A 93 -0.40 14.04 19.22
C ALA A 93 0.45 13.71 17.99
N ASP A 94 -0.04 12.82 17.11
CA ASP A 94 0.63 12.49 15.84
C ASP A 94 0.80 13.72 14.93
N LEU A 95 -0.24 14.56 14.84
CA LEU A 95 -0.18 15.80 14.04
C LEU A 95 0.81 16.82 14.63
N GLU A 96 0.91 16.91 15.95
CA GLU A 96 1.92 17.74 16.63
C GLU A 96 3.33 17.19 16.41
N GLU A 97 3.51 15.86 16.40
CA GLU A 97 4.80 15.24 16.11
C GLU A 97 5.24 15.51 14.66
N LEU A 98 4.30 15.43 13.70
CA LEU A 98 4.57 15.79 12.30
C LEU A 98 4.99 17.25 12.16
N ASP A 99 4.35 18.18 12.88
CA ASP A 99 4.76 19.58 12.89
C ASP A 99 6.16 19.76 13.48
N ALA A 100 6.48 19.07 14.57
CA ALA A 100 7.80 19.13 15.19
C ALA A 100 8.88 18.50 14.28
N GLU A 101 8.57 17.40 13.58
CA GLU A 101 9.47 16.80 12.59
C GLU A 101 9.75 17.77 11.45
N ARG A 102 8.70 18.37 10.87
CA ARG A 102 8.82 19.38 9.82
C ARG A 102 9.72 20.54 10.26
N ASP A 103 9.48 21.10 11.45
CA ASP A 103 10.22 22.24 11.95
C ASP A 103 11.71 21.91 12.18
N ARG A 104 12.00 20.66 12.61
CA ARG A 104 13.39 20.16 12.70
C ARG A 104 14.06 20.07 11.34
N LEU A 105 13.35 19.52 10.33
CA LEU A 105 13.88 19.42 8.97
C LEU A 105 14.10 20.79 8.35
N ILE A 106 13.17 21.72 8.51
CA ILE A 106 13.31 23.10 8.04
C ILE A 106 14.51 23.78 8.71
N ALA A 107 14.70 23.58 10.02
CA ALA A 107 15.87 24.12 10.71
C ALA A 107 17.17 23.50 10.17
N ALA A 108 17.19 22.19 9.88
CA ALA A 108 18.34 21.52 9.28
C ALA A 108 18.63 22.05 7.86
N THR A 109 17.61 22.17 7.00
CA THR A 109 17.75 22.74 5.65
C THR A 109 18.29 24.17 5.67
N ARG A 110 17.80 25.00 6.58
CA ARG A 110 18.28 26.37 6.72
C ARG A 110 19.76 26.47 7.14
N ARG A 111 20.26 25.47 7.90
CA ARG A 111 21.71 25.41 8.27
C ARG A 111 22.61 25.10 7.07
N LEU A 112 22.07 24.49 6.01
CA LEU A 112 22.80 24.24 4.77
C LEU A 112 23.00 25.50 3.92
N SER A 113 22.33 26.61 4.24
CA SER A 113 22.49 27.86 3.50
C SER A 113 23.94 28.38 3.53
N VAL A 114 24.41 28.88 2.40
CA VAL A 114 25.72 29.56 2.31
C VAL A 114 25.79 30.81 3.19
N ASP A 115 24.66 31.46 3.47
CA ASP A 115 24.52 32.65 4.28
C ASP A 115 24.25 32.36 5.77
N TYR A 116 24.19 31.06 6.16
CA TYR A 116 23.91 30.68 7.54
C TYR A 116 25.07 31.08 8.47
N VAL A 117 24.74 31.82 9.53
CA VAL A 117 25.65 32.20 10.58
C VAL A 117 25.24 31.49 11.88
N PRO A 118 26.05 30.54 12.39
CA PRO A 118 25.75 29.85 13.64
C PRO A 118 25.68 30.79 14.85
N GLU A 119 24.84 30.44 15.82
CA GLU A 119 24.83 31.12 17.13
C GLU A 119 26.12 30.80 17.93
N GLU A 120 26.50 31.66 18.90
CA GLU A 120 27.77 31.55 19.63
C GLU A 120 28.01 30.20 20.34
N ASP A 121 26.95 29.49 20.70
CA ASP A 121 26.97 28.19 21.40
C ASP A 121 26.54 27.00 20.51
N GLU A 122 26.29 27.22 19.22
CA GLU A 122 25.82 26.17 18.31
C GLU A 122 27.00 25.39 17.72
N PHE A 123 27.05 24.08 17.99
CA PHE A 123 28.02 23.20 17.35
C PHE A 123 27.50 22.82 15.94
N VAL A 124 28.16 23.32 14.93
CA VAL A 124 27.88 23.00 13.53
C VAL A 124 28.99 22.09 13.04
N ASP A 125 28.61 20.90 12.54
CA ASP A 125 29.57 20.04 11.85
C ASP A 125 30.11 20.75 10.61
N ASP A 126 31.37 20.53 10.26
CA ASP A 126 31.96 21.04 9.03
C ASP A 126 31.20 20.47 7.82
N ILE A 127 30.31 21.30 7.25
CA ILE A 127 29.56 20.98 6.02
C ILE A 127 30.47 21.29 4.85
N ASP A 128 30.67 20.32 3.95
CA ASP A 128 31.46 20.52 2.73
C ASP A 128 30.84 21.65 1.89
N GLU A 129 31.68 22.50 1.31
CA GLU A 129 31.21 23.64 0.49
C GLU A 129 30.35 23.21 -0.69
N GLU A 130 30.53 21.97 -1.17
CA GLU A 130 29.73 21.36 -2.26
C GLU A 130 28.30 20.97 -1.81
N GLU A 131 28.04 20.84 -0.52
CA GLU A 131 26.72 20.48 0.05
C GLU A 131 25.94 21.74 0.49
N ARG A 132 26.51 22.93 0.38
CA ARG A 132 25.83 24.16 0.75
C ARG A 132 24.85 24.61 -0.33
N LEU A 133 23.66 25.01 0.10
CA LEU A 133 22.58 25.48 -0.74
C LEU A 133 22.60 27.02 -0.85
N THR A 134 22.22 27.53 -2.00
CA THR A 134 21.91 28.96 -2.16
C THR A 134 20.64 29.32 -1.40
N PRO A 135 20.44 30.59 -0.99
CA PRO A 135 19.22 30.99 -0.31
C PRO A 135 17.93 30.68 -1.10
N GLU A 136 17.95 30.70 -2.43
CA GLU A 136 16.82 30.38 -3.31
C GLU A 136 16.52 28.89 -3.25
N GLU A 137 17.52 28.01 -3.28
CA GLU A 137 17.36 26.55 -3.13
C GLU A 137 16.83 26.18 -1.74
N VAL A 138 17.29 26.85 -0.69
CA VAL A 138 16.76 26.65 0.67
C VAL A 138 15.29 27.04 0.76
N GLU A 139 14.86 28.15 0.14
CA GLU A 139 13.46 28.55 0.13
C GLU A 139 12.59 27.55 -0.65
N GLU A 140 13.09 26.99 -1.77
CA GLU A 140 12.40 25.96 -2.55
C GLU A 140 12.25 24.67 -1.74
N GLU A 141 13.32 24.14 -1.14
CA GLU A 141 13.26 22.94 -0.30
C GLU A 141 12.35 23.14 0.94
N VAL A 142 12.38 24.31 1.56
CA VAL A 142 11.48 24.60 2.69
C VAL A 142 10.02 24.66 2.23
N ALA A 143 9.73 25.16 1.05
CA ALA A 143 8.38 25.16 0.48
C ALA A 143 7.89 23.74 0.19
N ASP A 144 8.75 22.90 -0.38
CA ASP A 144 8.46 21.50 -0.65
C ASP A 144 8.21 20.71 0.65
N LEU A 145 8.99 20.94 1.70
CA LEU A 145 8.75 20.35 3.02
C LEU A 145 7.39 20.75 3.59
N TYR A 146 6.99 22.03 3.47
CA TYR A 146 5.66 22.46 3.91
C TYR A 146 4.55 21.76 3.13
N GLU A 147 4.71 21.62 1.82
CA GLU A 147 3.72 20.92 0.97
C GLU A 147 3.62 19.44 1.36
N GLU A 148 4.75 18.73 1.44
CA GLU A 148 4.78 17.30 1.84
C GLU A 148 4.12 17.07 3.20
N PHE A 149 4.49 17.84 4.23
CA PHE A 149 3.92 17.66 5.56
C PHE A 149 2.44 18.05 5.64
N ASN A 150 2.01 19.04 4.87
CA ASN A 150 0.59 19.37 4.77
C ASN A 150 -0.21 18.26 4.11
N GLU A 151 0.32 17.62 3.06
CA GLU A 151 -0.30 16.46 2.43
C GLU A 151 -0.39 15.26 3.39
N ARG A 152 0.69 14.96 4.13
CA ARG A 152 0.71 13.90 5.16
C ARG A 152 -0.34 14.16 6.25
N LYS A 153 -0.43 15.39 6.75
CA LYS A 153 -1.44 15.78 7.75
C LYS A 153 -2.87 15.69 7.19
N ALA A 154 -3.08 16.12 5.95
CA ALA A 154 -4.37 16.02 5.30
C ALA A 154 -4.81 14.57 5.15
N LEU A 155 -3.92 13.70 4.68
CA LEU A 155 -4.18 12.26 4.55
C LEU A 155 -4.50 11.62 5.91
N ARG A 156 -3.78 12.00 6.97
CA ARG A 156 -4.00 11.48 8.33
C ARG A 156 -5.39 11.85 8.85
N ASN A 157 -5.79 13.10 8.67
CA ASN A 157 -7.13 13.56 9.04
C ASN A 157 -8.22 12.90 8.19
N GLU A 158 -8.01 12.78 6.87
CA GLU A 158 -8.94 12.11 5.97
C GLU A 158 -9.12 10.63 6.34
N ALA A 159 -8.02 9.96 6.71
CA ALA A 159 -8.05 8.57 7.16
C ALA A 159 -8.85 8.39 8.44
N PHE A 160 -8.72 9.30 9.40
CA PHE A 160 -9.52 9.27 10.62
C PHE A 160 -11.00 9.52 10.33
N ASP A 161 -11.31 10.53 9.53
CA ASP A 161 -12.68 10.85 9.14
C ASP A 161 -13.35 9.72 8.34
N ALA A 162 -12.58 9.04 7.48
CA ALA A 162 -13.04 7.87 6.75
C ALA A 162 -13.27 6.70 7.71
N PHE A 163 -12.31 6.43 8.61
CA PHE A 163 -12.42 5.37 9.63
C PHE A 163 -13.68 5.51 10.49
N LEU A 164 -14.04 6.71 10.89
CA LEU A 164 -15.27 6.93 11.66
C LEU A 164 -16.55 6.57 10.90
N LYS A 165 -16.50 6.59 9.57
CA LYS A 165 -17.68 6.43 8.68
C LYS A 165 -17.74 5.07 7.99
N ILE A 166 -16.66 4.25 8.06
CA ILE A 166 -16.64 2.97 7.34
C ILE A 166 -17.69 2.00 7.85
N GLU A 167 -18.24 1.25 6.89
CA GLU A 167 -19.23 0.19 7.13
C GLU A 167 -18.76 -1.11 6.43
N PRO A 168 -19.21 -2.28 6.93
CA PRO A 168 -18.98 -3.54 6.23
C PRO A 168 -19.50 -3.50 4.80
N LYS A 169 -18.77 -4.12 3.88
CA LYS A 169 -18.98 -4.15 2.42
C LYS A 169 -18.70 -2.82 1.69
N GLN A 170 -18.28 -1.78 2.38
CA GLN A 170 -17.88 -0.52 1.74
C GLN A 170 -16.58 -0.70 0.97
N LEU A 171 -16.52 -0.12 -0.24
CA LEU A 171 -15.31 -0.07 -1.05
C LEU A 171 -14.52 1.21 -0.77
N VAL A 172 -13.22 1.05 -0.65
CA VAL A 172 -12.25 2.15 -0.54
C VAL A 172 -11.36 2.09 -1.78
N PRO A 173 -11.60 2.96 -2.78
CA PRO A 173 -10.85 2.95 -4.03
C PRO A 173 -9.46 3.57 -3.91
N ASP A 174 -9.24 4.44 -2.95
CA ASP A 174 -7.96 5.07 -2.68
C ASP A 174 -7.06 4.13 -1.86
N GLU A 175 -5.94 3.71 -2.47
CA GLU A 175 -4.99 2.80 -1.84
C GLU A 175 -4.21 3.49 -0.71
N GLN A 176 -3.88 4.77 -0.86
CA GLN A 176 -3.12 5.51 0.17
C GLN A 176 -4.00 5.70 1.41
N LEU A 177 -5.24 6.13 1.21
CA LEU A 177 -6.23 6.27 2.27
C LEU A 177 -6.47 4.93 2.99
N TYR A 178 -6.66 3.84 2.25
CA TYR A 178 -6.87 2.52 2.85
C TYR A 178 -5.65 2.06 3.65
N ARG A 179 -4.44 2.29 3.14
CA ARG A 179 -3.19 1.93 3.82
C ARG A 179 -3.03 2.73 5.12
N GLU A 180 -3.31 4.03 5.08
CA GLU A 180 -3.25 4.90 6.25
C GLU A 180 -4.25 4.47 7.32
N MET A 181 -5.51 4.21 6.94
CA MET A 181 -6.52 3.66 7.84
C MET A 181 -6.08 2.32 8.45
N ARG A 182 -5.50 1.42 7.65
CA ARG A 182 -5.06 0.11 8.12
C ARG A 182 -3.87 0.21 9.07
N THR A 183 -2.95 1.14 8.85
CA THR A 183 -1.79 1.34 9.71
C THR A 183 -2.20 1.77 11.11
N ASN A 184 -3.20 2.65 11.21
CA ASN A 184 -3.56 3.28 12.47
C ASN A 184 -4.74 2.65 13.18
N TYR A 185 -5.67 2.00 12.45
CA TYR A 185 -6.97 1.55 12.98
C TYR A 185 -7.25 0.08 12.67
N SER A 186 -6.22 -0.75 12.42
CA SER A 186 -6.38 -2.17 12.04
C SER A 186 -7.03 -3.05 13.11
N GLU A 187 -7.09 -2.61 14.35
CA GLU A 187 -7.73 -3.32 15.45
C GLU A 187 -9.26 -3.25 15.35
N TYR A 188 -9.80 -2.18 14.79
CA TYR A 188 -11.23 -1.89 14.72
C TYR A 188 -11.91 -2.35 13.44
N PHE A 189 -11.16 -2.68 12.40
CA PHE A 189 -11.75 -3.17 11.15
C PHE A 189 -10.86 -4.18 10.43
N ARG A 190 -11.48 -4.95 9.56
CA ARG A 190 -10.79 -5.83 8.62
C ARG A 190 -11.22 -5.53 7.21
N GLY A 191 -10.30 -5.70 6.28
CA GLY A 191 -10.55 -5.50 4.87
C GLY A 191 -9.38 -6.00 4.03
N GLY A 192 -9.54 -5.97 2.73
CA GLY A 192 -8.51 -6.43 1.81
C GLY A 192 -8.89 -6.24 0.35
N MET A 193 -8.10 -6.83 -0.52
CA MET A 193 -8.30 -6.86 -1.96
C MET A 193 -8.22 -8.29 -2.48
N GLY A 194 -8.71 -8.50 -3.69
CA GLY A 194 -8.62 -9.77 -4.37
C GLY A 194 -9.62 -10.81 -3.86
N ALA A 195 -9.33 -12.08 -4.14
CA ALA A 195 -10.18 -13.21 -3.74
C ALA A 195 -9.92 -13.65 -2.29
N GLU A 196 -8.99 -13.05 -1.59
CA GLU A 196 -8.68 -13.32 -0.19
C GLU A 196 -9.63 -12.56 0.74
N ALA A 197 -10.01 -11.34 0.35
CA ALA A 197 -10.96 -10.50 1.08
C ALA A 197 -12.38 -11.10 1.06
#